data_08115176b06618a2d5282d992e7c19bd
#
_entry.id   08115176b06618a2d5282d992e7c19bd
#
_cell.length_a   1.000
_cell.length_b   1.000
_cell.length_c   1.000
_cell.angle_alpha   90.00
_cell.angle_beta   90.00
_cell.angle_gamma   90.00
#
_symmetry.space_group_name_H-M   'P 1'
#
loop_
_entity.id
_entity.type
_entity.pdbx_description
1 polymer ?
#
loop_
_entity_poly.entity_id
_entity_poly.type
_entity_poly.pdbx_seq_one_letter_code
_entity_poly.pdbx_strand_id
1 'polypeptide(L)'
;MRLIHQFSQTLLALIMATHTAVNAQPSPAPQRGTWTVSDFRFHTGEALPELKLAYTTLGDPSGEPVLILHGTTGSGAGMLNPAFGGELFGPGQPLDARRYYVILPDAIGTGQSSKPSDGLRARFPAYNYDDMVRAQHRLVTEHLGVRHLRMVLGNSMGGMQTWLWAHQYPDMMDIAVPMAALPSPMSGRNWMLRRMLTESIRNDPLWMGGDYTQQPPSWQFASVFYATATNGGNQGLQKIAPTSDKGDALLKQRLTAPLTGDANDHLYQWESSKDYDPSPHLERIRATVLVINSADDERNPSELGVLEKALPRIPRAKSFIIPGSPDTFGHGTTGNARFWKQEVEALLNNAPRLNR
;
A
#
# COMPACT_ATOMS: atom_id res chain seq x y z
N MET A 1 -79.02 -23.48 -43.04
CA MET A 1 -78.35 -24.76 -43.29
C MET A 1 -77.02 -24.52 -43.99
N ARG A 2 -75.93 -25.09 -43.53
CA ARG A 2 -74.53 -25.02 -43.90
C ARG A 2 -73.75 -23.91 -43.20
N LEU A 3 -73.07 -24.37 -42.17
CA LEU A 3 -71.96 -23.68 -41.49
C LEU A 3 -70.74 -23.56 -42.41
N ILE A 4 -70.10 -22.40 -42.44
CA ILE A 4 -68.75 -22.23 -43.00
C ILE A 4 -67.85 -21.81 -41.88
N HIS A 5 -66.91 -22.72 -41.58
CA HIS A 5 -65.83 -22.45 -40.63
C HIS A 5 -64.75 -21.63 -41.36
N GLN A 6 -64.42 -20.45 -40.81
CA GLN A 6 -63.17 -19.72 -41.16
C GLN A 6 -62.09 -20.02 -40.16
N PHE A 7 -61.03 -20.69 -40.61
CA PHE A 7 -59.77 -20.85 -39.86
C PHE A 7 -58.95 -19.58 -39.99
N SER A 8 -58.76 -18.89 -38.86
CA SER A 8 -57.79 -17.77 -38.75
C SER A 8 -56.42 -18.36 -38.33
N GLN A 9 -55.45 -18.33 -39.22
CA GLN A 9 -54.04 -18.68 -38.89
C GLN A 9 -53.36 -17.48 -38.32
N THR A 10 -53.11 -17.52 -37.02
CA THR A 10 -52.25 -16.53 -36.33
C THR A 10 -50.80 -17.00 -36.45
N LEU A 11 -49.99 -16.28 -37.23
CA LEU A 11 -48.55 -16.50 -37.39
C LEU A 11 -47.82 -15.91 -36.16
N LEU A 12 -47.37 -16.78 -35.29
CA LEU A 12 -46.56 -16.39 -34.11
C LEU A 12 -45.09 -16.22 -34.55
N ALA A 13 -44.61 -14.99 -34.71
CA ALA A 13 -43.20 -14.70 -34.98
C ALA A 13 -42.39 -14.87 -33.71
N LEU A 14 -41.60 -15.94 -33.63
CA LEU A 14 -40.65 -16.20 -32.53
C LEU A 14 -39.42 -15.35 -32.76
N ILE A 15 -39.32 -14.20 -32.05
CA ILE A 15 -38.08 -13.39 -32.01
C ILE A 15 -37.09 -14.13 -31.11
N MET A 16 -36.14 -14.84 -31.70
CA MET A 16 -34.96 -15.34 -30.99
C MET A 16 -34.03 -14.16 -30.67
N ALA A 17 -34.08 -13.67 -29.44
CA ALA A 17 -33.06 -12.78 -28.91
C ALA A 17 -31.75 -13.57 -28.72
N THR A 18 -30.83 -13.45 -29.65
CA THR A 18 -29.47 -13.97 -29.49
C THR A 18 -28.78 -13.14 -28.44
N HIS A 19 -28.78 -13.62 -27.21
CA HIS A 19 -27.88 -13.09 -26.16
C HIS A 19 -26.46 -13.48 -26.56
N THR A 20 -25.72 -12.58 -27.18
CA THR A 20 -24.26 -12.69 -27.25
C THR A 20 -23.74 -12.62 -25.84
N ALA A 21 -23.42 -13.78 -25.26
CA ALA A 21 -22.62 -13.83 -24.05
C ALA A 21 -21.30 -13.11 -24.34
N VAL A 22 -21.14 -11.91 -23.81
CA VAL A 22 -19.85 -11.25 -23.77
C VAL A 22 -18.95 -12.14 -22.91
N ASN A 23 -18.11 -12.93 -23.56
CA ASN A 23 -17.07 -13.69 -22.88
C ASN A 23 -16.19 -12.68 -22.17
N ALA A 24 -16.41 -12.45 -20.88
CA ALA A 24 -15.53 -11.66 -20.05
C ALA A 24 -14.16 -12.33 -20.09
N GLN A 25 -13.19 -11.69 -20.70
CA GLN A 25 -11.82 -12.18 -20.67
C GLN A 25 -11.37 -12.34 -19.21
N PRO A 26 -10.74 -13.47 -18.86
CA PRO A 26 -10.24 -13.68 -17.51
C PRO A 26 -9.23 -12.58 -17.13
N SER A 27 -9.17 -12.24 -15.85
CA SER A 27 -8.15 -11.30 -15.36
C SER A 27 -6.76 -11.83 -15.65
N PRO A 28 -5.82 -11.00 -16.10
CA PRO A 28 -4.43 -11.39 -16.29
C PRO A 28 -3.84 -11.98 -15.00
N ALA A 29 -3.08 -13.06 -15.13
CA ALA A 29 -2.37 -13.65 -14.00
C ALA A 29 -1.20 -12.76 -13.56
N PRO A 30 -0.90 -12.68 -12.24
CA PRO A 30 0.26 -11.95 -11.75
C PRO A 30 1.56 -12.53 -12.30
N GLN A 31 2.46 -11.65 -12.74
CA GLN A 31 3.81 -12.00 -13.17
C GLN A 31 4.81 -11.52 -12.12
N ARG A 32 5.71 -12.39 -11.68
CA ARG A 32 6.77 -12.04 -10.74
C ARG A 32 8.08 -11.82 -11.47
N GLY A 33 8.80 -10.79 -11.09
CA GLY A 33 10.12 -10.47 -11.62
C GLY A 33 11.10 -10.06 -10.53
N THR A 34 12.35 -10.07 -10.91
CA THR A 34 13.45 -9.57 -10.08
C THR A 34 14.42 -8.81 -10.98
N TRP A 35 14.88 -7.67 -10.53
CA TRP A 35 15.91 -6.88 -11.19
C TRP A 35 17.04 -6.58 -10.22
N THR A 36 18.29 -6.71 -10.66
CA THR A 36 19.46 -6.38 -9.88
C THR A 36 20.03 -5.06 -10.34
N VAL A 37 20.13 -4.12 -9.39
CA VAL A 37 20.72 -2.81 -9.58
C VAL A 37 22.18 -2.88 -9.16
N SER A 38 23.11 -2.59 -10.06
CA SER A 38 24.53 -2.52 -9.72
C SER A 38 24.86 -1.20 -9.01
N ASP A 39 25.76 -1.30 -8.04
CA ASP A 39 26.35 -0.16 -7.32
C ASP A 39 25.32 0.83 -6.77
N PHE A 40 24.26 0.31 -6.15
CA PHE A 40 23.25 1.17 -5.52
C PHE A 40 23.84 1.85 -4.29
N ARG A 41 23.89 3.19 -4.34
CA ARG A 41 24.43 4.02 -3.26
C ARG A 41 23.30 4.55 -2.38
N PHE A 42 23.36 4.25 -1.09
CA PHE A 42 22.40 4.70 -0.10
C PHE A 42 22.65 6.15 0.33
N HIS A 43 21.68 6.77 1.02
CA HIS A 43 21.81 8.13 1.57
C HIS A 43 23.00 8.27 2.53
N THR A 44 23.40 7.20 3.20
CA THR A 44 24.58 7.16 4.08
C THR A 44 25.92 7.24 3.32
N GLY A 45 25.91 7.11 2.00
CA GLY A 45 27.09 7.00 1.16
C GLY A 45 27.61 5.57 0.98
N GLU A 46 27.12 4.60 1.77
CA GLU A 46 27.39 3.19 1.59
C GLU A 46 26.81 2.69 0.25
N ALA A 47 27.40 1.63 -0.30
CA ALA A 47 26.91 1.02 -1.54
C ALA A 47 26.76 -0.47 -1.40
N LEU A 48 25.74 -1.03 -2.06
CA LEU A 48 25.67 -2.46 -2.35
C LEU A 48 26.10 -2.68 -3.79
N PRO A 49 27.07 -3.58 -4.06
CA PRO A 49 27.43 -3.97 -5.41
C PRO A 49 26.24 -4.48 -6.21
N GLU A 50 25.36 -5.22 -5.56
CA GLU A 50 24.12 -5.74 -6.13
C GLU A 50 22.96 -5.53 -5.17
N LEU A 51 22.00 -4.69 -5.57
CA LEU A 51 20.73 -4.53 -4.88
C LEU A 51 19.64 -5.23 -5.70
N LYS A 52 19.13 -6.34 -5.18
CA LYS A 52 18.00 -7.05 -5.78
C LYS A 52 16.68 -6.35 -5.45
N LEU A 53 15.88 -6.05 -6.46
CA LEU A 53 14.54 -5.49 -6.36
C LEU A 53 13.55 -6.49 -6.97
N ALA A 54 12.71 -7.06 -6.13
CA ALA A 54 11.63 -7.93 -6.56
C ALA A 54 10.36 -7.12 -6.83
N TYR A 55 9.52 -7.60 -7.72
CA TYR A 55 8.25 -6.96 -8.07
C TYR A 55 7.24 -7.97 -8.60
N THR A 56 5.98 -7.58 -8.55
CA THR A 56 4.88 -8.29 -9.21
C THR A 56 4.19 -7.33 -10.17
N THR A 57 3.77 -7.80 -11.34
CA THR A 57 2.96 -7.02 -12.28
C THR A 57 1.67 -7.75 -12.64
N LEU A 58 0.64 -6.97 -12.99
CA LEU A 58 -0.58 -7.48 -13.61
C LEU A 58 -0.91 -6.63 -14.82
N GLY A 59 -1.53 -7.25 -15.82
CA GLY A 59 -1.90 -6.56 -17.06
C GLY A 59 -0.79 -6.55 -18.09
N ASP A 60 -1.12 -6.03 -19.26
CA ASP A 60 -0.21 -5.91 -20.38
C ASP A 60 0.72 -4.69 -20.15
N PRO A 61 2.04 -4.79 -20.42
CA PRO A 61 2.96 -3.63 -20.33
C PRO A 61 2.58 -2.44 -21.21
N SER A 62 1.76 -2.63 -22.25
CA SER A 62 1.22 -1.54 -23.08
C SER A 62 0.02 -0.83 -22.43
N GLY A 63 -0.55 -1.37 -21.34
CA GLY A 63 -1.62 -0.74 -20.58
C GLY A 63 -1.16 0.53 -19.85
N GLU A 64 -2.10 1.30 -19.32
CA GLU A 64 -1.77 2.49 -18.53
C GLU A 64 -1.04 2.11 -17.22
N PRO A 65 0.22 2.53 -17.02
CA PRO A 65 0.98 2.07 -15.87
C PRO A 65 0.53 2.76 -14.58
N VAL A 66 0.34 1.94 -13.54
CA VAL A 66 0.05 2.37 -12.18
C VAL A 66 1.00 1.71 -11.20
N LEU A 67 1.53 2.48 -10.26
CA LEU A 67 2.45 2.01 -9.23
C LEU A 67 1.73 1.88 -7.90
N ILE A 68 1.75 0.69 -7.30
CA ILE A 68 1.10 0.39 -6.03
C ILE A 68 2.15 0.05 -4.97
N LEU A 69 2.19 0.82 -3.89
CA LEU A 69 3.20 0.73 -2.85
C LEU A 69 2.62 0.17 -1.54
N HIS A 70 3.24 -0.89 -1.03
CA HIS A 70 2.78 -1.59 0.18
C HIS A 70 3.20 -0.91 1.48
N GLY A 71 2.60 -1.31 2.60
CA GLY A 71 2.94 -0.87 3.96
C GLY A 71 4.17 -1.55 4.54
N THR A 72 4.63 -1.04 5.70
CA THR A 72 5.78 -1.59 6.46
C THR A 72 5.64 -3.10 6.65
N THR A 73 6.72 -3.84 6.45
CA THR A 73 6.81 -5.31 6.52
C THR A 73 5.95 -6.09 5.52
N GLY A 74 5.29 -5.39 4.60
CA GLY A 74 4.50 -6.00 3.54
C GLY A 74 5.34 -6.42 2.32
N SER A 75 4.64 -6.69 1.22
CA SER A 75 5.24 -6.94 -0.09
C SER A 75 4.29 -6.52 -1.21
N GLY A 76 4.80 -6.32 -2.40
CA GLY A 76 3.98 -6.04 -3.58
C GLY A 76 2.95 -7.15 -3.82
N ALA A 77 3.35 -8.42 -3.76
CA ALA A 77 2.45 -9.55 -3.88
C ALA A 77 1.37 -9.59 -2.78
N GLY A 78 1.68 -9.09 -1.58
CA GLY A 78 0.72 -8.99 -0.47
C GLY A 78 -0.46 -8.04 -0.76
N MET A 79 -0.29 -7.09 -1.68
CA MET A 79 -1.36 -6.18 -2.12
C MET A 79 -2.40 -6.87 -3.02
N LEU A 80 -2.17 -8.12 -3.45
CA LEU A 80 -3.11 -8.92 -4.23
C LEU A 80 -4.17 -9.60 -3.36
N ASN A 81 -4.19 -9.35 -2.05
CA ASN A 81 -5.19 -9.93 -1.15
C ASN A 81 -6.63 -9.53 -1.54
N PRO A 82 -7.66 -10.31 -1.11
CA PRO A 82 -9.05 -10.05 -1.49
C PRO A 82 -9.59 -8.67 -1.10
N ALA A 83 -9.13 -8.12 0.05
CA ALA A 83 -9.64 -6.85 0.56
C ALA A 83 -9.07 -5.63 -0.19
N PHE A 84 -7.90 -5.77 -0.83
CA PHE A 84 -7.26 -4.71 -1.58
C PHE A 84 -7.29 -5.01 -3.09
N GLY A 85 -6.43 -5.90 -3.59
CA GLY A 85 -6.34 -6.22 -5.01
C GLY A 85 -7.61 -6.86 -5.56
N GLY A 86 -8.30 -7.68 -4.76
CA GLY A 86 -9.59 -8.26 -5.11
C GLY A 86 -10.71 -7.24 -5.35
N GLU A 87 -10.59 -6.05 -4.78
CA GLU A 87 -11.54 -4.94 -4.95
C GLU A 87 -11.13 -3.94 -6.06
N LEU A 88 -9.89 -4.04 -6.58
CA LEU A 88 -9.33 -3.02 -7.47
C LEU A 88 -8.96 -3.52 -8.86
N PHE A 89 -8.44 -4.76 -9.00
CA PHE A 89 -7.74 -5.18 -10.20
C PHE A 89 -8.55 -6.10 -11.11
N GLY A 90 -9.73 -6.54 -10.66
CA GLY A 90 -10.61 -7.42 -11.43
C GLY A 90 -11.36 -6.70 -12.55
N PRO A 91 -12.08 -7.47 -13.41
CA PRO A 91 -12.86 -6.90 -14.50
C PRO A 91 -13.90 -5.88 -14.05
N GLY A 92 -13.87 -4.68 -14.65
CA GLY A 92 -14.79 -3.59 -14.32
C GLY A 92 -14.50 -2.85 -13.02
N GLN A 93 -13.42 -3.21 -12.31
CA GLN A 93 -12.97 -2.50 -11.12
C GLN A 93 -12.09 -1.29 -11.48
N PRO A 94 -11.86 -0.34 -10.55
CA PRO A 94 -11.19 0.94 -10.84
C PRO A 94 -9.83 0.82 -11.54
N LEU A 95 -9.03 -0.19 -11.19
CA LEU A 95 -7.72 -0.47 -11.76
C LEU A 95 -7.69 -1.81 -12.50
N ASP A 96 -8.74 -2.10 -13.26
CA ASP A 96 -8.91 -3.33 -14.06
C ASP A 96 -7.63 -3.66 -14.84
N ALA A 97 -7.00 -4.78 -14.50
CA ALA A 97 -5.73 -5.22 -15.09
C ALA A 97 -5.78 -5.52 -16.59
N ARG A 98 -6.97 -5.51 -17.22
CA ARG A 98 -7.11 -5.56 -18.69
C ARG A 98 -6.85 -4.21 -19.34
N ARG A 99 -6.85 -3.13 -18.57
CA ARG A 99 -6.63 -1.73 -19.03
C ARG A 99 -5.35 -1.13 -18.46
N TYR A 100 -5.00 -1.50 -17.23
CA TYR A 100 -3.88 -0.96 -16.49
C TYR A 100 -2.73 -1.96 -16.42
N TYR A 101 -1.51 -1.45 -16.53
CA TYR A 101 -0.30 -2.17 -16.17
C TYR A 101 0.02 -1.87 -14.71
N VAL A 102 -0.39 -2.78 -13.82
CA VAL A 102 -0.25 -2.62 -12.37
C VAL A 102 1.13 -3.11 -11.94
N ILE A 103 1.92 -2.24 -11.33
CA ILE A 103 3.29 -2.51 -10.88
C ILE A 103 3.31 -2.49 -9.35
N LEU A 104 3.73 -3.58 -8.72
CA LEU A 104 3.77 -3.77 -7.27
C LEU A 104 5.18 -4.20 -6.84
N PRO A 105 6.10 -3.25 -6.60
CA PRO A 105 7.45 -3.59 -6.13
C PRO A 105 7.43 -4.02 -4.66
N ASP A 106 8.36 -4.90 -4.30
CA ASP A 106 8.78 -5.09 -2.92
C ASP A 106 9.79 -4.00 -2.56
N ALA A 107 9.57 -3.27 -1.49
CA ALA A 107 10.51 -2.25 -1.04
C ALA A 107 11.84 -2.87 -0.57
N ILE A 108 12.93 -2.09 -0.57
CA ILE A 108 14.19 -2.51 0.07
C ILE A 108 13.87 -2.95 1.51
N GLY A 109 14.44 -4.08 1.92
CA GLY A 109 14.27 -4.60 3.27
C GLY A 109 13.02 -5.49 3.46
N THR A 110 12.24 -5.76 2.39
CA THR A 110 11.01 -6.56 2.49
C THR A 110 10.86 -7.57 1.35
N GLY A 111 9.93 -8.48 1.53
CA GLY A 111 9.52 -9.43 0.51
C GLY A 111 10.69 -10.25 -0.04
N GLN A 112 10.87 -10.21 -1.34
CA GLN A 112 11.98 -10.85 -2.05
C GLN A 112 13.05 -9.85 -2.52
N SER A 113 12.93 -8.57 -2.19
CA SER A 113 14.00 -7.58 -2.38
C SER A 113 15.10 -7.77 -1.35
N SER A 114 16.32 -7.26 -1.66
CA SER A 114 17.46 -7.33 -0.75
C SER A 114 17.12 -6.78 0.64
N LYS A 115 17.52 -7.51 1.68
CA LYS A 115 17.22 -7.19 3.08
C LYS A 115 18.31 -7.73 4.02
N PRO A 116 18.38 -7.25 5.26
CA PRO A 116 19.38 -7.68 6.25
C PRO A 116 19.49 -9.20 6.40
N SER A 117 18.37 -9.91 6.48
CA SER A 117 18.33 -11.36 6.67
C SER A 117 18.90 -12.17 5.49
N ASP A 118 19.16 -11.56 4.34
CA ASP A 118 19.77 -12.24 3.18
C ASP A 118 21.28 -12.53 3.36
N GLY A 119 21.85 -12.27 4.56
CA GLY A 119 23.21 -12.63 4.91
C GLY A 119 24.05 -11.49 5.50
N LEU A 120 23.77 -10.23 5.17
CA LEU A 120 24.52 -9.08 5.72
C LEU A 120 24.13 -8.77 7.17
N ARG A 121 22.90 -9.12 7.58
CA ARG A 121 22.38 -8.86 8.92
C ARG A 121 22.53 -7.39 9.31
N ALA A 122 23.09 -7.08 10.49
CA ALA A 122 23.35 -5.72 10.95
C ALA A 122 24.44 -4.97 10.15
N ARG A 123 25.09 -5.61 9.18
CA ARG A 123 26.01 -4.97 8.22
C ARG A 123 25.33 -4.56 6.93
N PHE A 124 24.03 -4.78 6.79
CA PHE A 124 23.27 -4.25 5.68
C PHE A 124 23.28 -2.71 5.74
N PRO A 125 23.49 -2.00 4.62
CA PRO A 125 23.49 -0.54 4.64
C PRO A 125 22.20 0.02 5.22
N ALA A 126 22.30 1.03 6.08
CA ALA A 126 21.12 1.73 6.55
C ALA A 126 20.44 2.43 5.37
N TYR A 127 19.13 2.24 5.25
CA TYR A 127 18.32 2.83 4.19
C TYR A 127 17.15 3.63 4.77
N ASN A 128 16.68 4.58 4.00
CA ASN A 128 15.51 5.39 4.33
C ASN A 128 14.44 5.33 3.22
N TYR A 129 13.38 6.10 3.36
CA TYR A 129 12.31 6.12 2.37
C TYR A 129 12.74 6.77 1.05
N ASP A 130 13.67 7.72 1.06
CA ASP A 130 14.23 8.30 -0.17
C ASP A 130 15.01 7.26 -0.97
N ASP A 131 15.77 6.39 -0.30
CA ASP A 131 16.46 5.26 -0.94
C ASP A 131 15.46 4.28 -1.58
N MET A 132 14.37 3.95 -0.88
CA MET A 132 13.32 3.09 -1.41
C MET A 132 12.67 3.71 -2.65
N VAL A 133 12.33 4.98 -2.61
CA VAL A 133 11.71 5.72 -3.72
C VAL A 133 12.66 5.80 -4.92
N ARG A 134 13.93 6.07 -4.68
CA ARG A 134 14.95 6.07 -5.73
C ARG A 134 15.12 4.69 -6.38
N ALA A 135 15.14 3.62 -5.58
CA ALA A 135 15.20 2.26 -6.10
C ALA A 135 13.96 1.90 -6.93
N GLN A 136 12.77 2.25 -6.45
CA GLN A 136 11.51 2.06 -7.17
C GLN A 136 11.49 2.86 -8.48
N HIS A 137 11.97 4.11 -8.46
CA HIS A 137 12.05 4.94 -9.67
C HIS A 137 12.95 4.30 -10.71
N ARG A 138 14.13 3.81 -10.32
CA ARG A 138 15.03 3.09 -11.23
C ARG A 138 14.39 1.81 -11.78
N LEU A 139 13.71 1.01 -10.93
CA LEU A 139 12.97 -0.17 -11.37
C LEU A 139 11.94 0.19 -12.46
N VAL A 140 11.14 1.22 -12.21
CA VAL A 140 10.06 1.66 -13.10
C VAL A 140 10.63 2.19 -14.43
N THR A 141 11.67 3.01 -14.39
CA THR A 141 12.18 3.72 -15.57
C THR A 141 13.24 2.93 -16.34
N GLU A 142 14.22 2.34 -15.63
CA GLU A 142 15.37 1.68 -16.26
C GLU A 142 15.06 0.23 -16.65
N HIS A 143 14.32 -0.50 -15.82
CA HIS A 143 14.03 -1.90 -16.06
C HIS A 143 12.70 -2.13 -16.77
N LEU A 144 11.62 -1.50 -16.29
CA LEU A 144 10.29 -1.68 -16.89
C LEU A 144 10.01 -0.71 -18.04
N GLY A 145 10.89 0.26 -18.30
CA GLY A 145 10.80 1.21 -19.42
C GLY A 145 9.62 2.19 -19.33
N VAL A 146 9.02 2.34 -18.16
CA VAL A 146 7.86 3.23 -17.93
C VAL A 146 8.33 4.66 -17.76
N ARG A 147 7.90 5.53 -18.66
CA ARG A 147 8.29 6.95 -18.67
C ARG A 147 7.33 7.87 -17.92
N HIS A 148 6.08 7.43 -17.71
CA HIS A 148 5.06 8.19 -17.02
C HIS A 148 4.03 7.24 -16.42
N LEU A 149 3.56 7.53 -15.21
CA LEU A 149 2.58 6.76 -14.46
C LEU A 149 1.22 7.47 -14.50
N ARG A 150 0.15 6.74 -14.76
CA ARG A 150 -1.19 7.28 -14.56
C ARG A 150 -1.42 7.59 -13.09
N MET A 151 -0.95 6.71 -12.19
CA MET A 151 -1.15 6.85 -10.75
C MET A 151 0.01 6.22 -9.97
N VAL A 152 0.37 6.87 -8.88
CA VAL A 152 1.09 6.27 -7.75
C VAL A 152 0.13 6.22 -6.56
N LEU A 153 -0.13 5.03 -6.04
CA LEU A 153 -1.01 4.79 -4.90
C LEU A 153 -0.25 3.97 -3.85
N GLY A 154 -0.26 4.41 -2.61
CA GLY A 154 0.45 3.70 -1.57
C GLY A 154 -0.26 3.73 -0.22
N ASN A 155 -0.08 2.66 0.57
CA ASN A 155 -0.69 2.52 1.88
C ASN A 155 0.36 2.57 2.99
N SER A 156 0.14 3.37 4.04
CA SER A 156 1.03 3.48 5.21
C SER A 156 2.46 3.90 4.78
N MET A 157 3.48 3.06 4.93
CA MET A 157 4.81 3.28 4.38
C MET A 157 4.75 3.65 2.89
N GLY A 158 3.96 2.90 2.10
CA GLY A 158 3.74 3.21 0.68
C GLY A 158 3.06 4.57 0.48
N GLY A 159 2.18 4.98 1.38
CA GLY A 159 1.57 6.32 1.38
C GLY A 159 2.60 7.43 1.64
N MET A 160 3.52 7.21 2.57
CA MET A 160 4.66 8.12 2.80
C MET A 160 5.57 8.18 1.58
N GLN A 161 5.87 7.05 0.96
CA GLN A 161 6.63 6.98 -0.29
C GLN A 161 5.89 7.67 -1.44
N THR A 162 4.56 7.60 -1.49
CA THR A 162 3.75 8.31 -2.51
C THR A 162 3.91 9.83 -2.39
N TRP A 163 3.98 10.38 -1.18
CA TRP A 163 4.30 11.79 -0.96
C TRP A 163 5.70 12.15 -1.48
N LEU A 164 6.70 11.30 -1.22
CA LEU A 164 8.07 11.50 -1.71
C LEU A 164 8.12 11.41 -3.24
N TRP A 165 7.50 10.40 -3.84
CA TRP A 165 7.37 10.29 -5.29
C TRP A 165 6.79 11.55 -5.93
N ALA A 166 5.72 12.08 -5.36
CA ALA A 166 5.00 13.21 -5.92
C ALA A 166 5.83 14.50 -5.97
N HIS A 167 6.71 14.75 -4.99
CA HIS A 167 7.56 15.94 -4.99
C HIS A 167 8.94 15.73 -5.59
N GLN A 168 9.49 14.50 -5.55
CA GLN A 168 10.80 14.20 -6.14
C GLN A 168 10.73 14.03 -7.65
N TYR A 169 9.64 13.44 -8.14
CA TYR A 169 9.40 13.17 -9.55
C TYR A 169 8.08 13.78 -10.03
N PRO A 170 7.90 15.11 -9.94
CA PRO A 170 6.61 15.76 -10.13
C PRO A 170 6.02 15.60 -11.54
N ASP A 171 6.85 15.29 -12.53
CA ASP A 171 6.43 15.10 -13.93
C ASP A 171 6.16 13.62 -14.28
N MET A 172 6.42 12.71 -13.34
CA MET A 172 6.33 11.28 -13.58
C MET A 172 4.93 10.68 -13.40
N MET A 173 3.96 11.45 -12.85
CA MET A 173 2.62 10.91 -12.59
C MET A 173 1.52 11.94 -12.73
N ASP A 174 0.33 11.50 -13.19
CA ASP A 174 -0.87 12.33 -13.22
C ASP A 174 -1.55 12.43 -11.87
N ILE A 175 -1.54 11.34 -11.10
CA ILE A 175 -2.31 11.16 -9.85
C ILE A 175 -1.39 10.60 -8.76
N ALA A 176 -1.51 11.14 -7.55
CA ALA A 176 -0.91 10.59 -6.34
C ALA A 176 -1.99 10.33 -5.27
N VAL A 177 -2.02 9.10 -4.74
CA VAL A 177 -2.98 8.68 -3.71
C VAL A 177 -2.23 8.17 -2.48
N PRO A 178 -1.71 9.07 -1.63
CA PRO A 178 -1.13 8.69 -0.35
C PRO A 178 -2.24 8.29 0.63
N MET A 179 -2.18 7.07 1.18
CA MET A 179 -3.16 6.55 2.12
C MET A 179 -2.53 6.24 3.47
N ALA A 180 -3.27 6.49 4.56
CA ALA A 180 -2.81 6.28 5.94
C ALA A 180 -1.42 6.91 6.19
N ALA A 181 -1.20 8.13 5.69
CA ALA A 181 0.07 8.84 5.73
C ALA A 181 -0.12 10.35 5.71
N LEU A 182 0.55 11.05 6.61
CA LEU A 182 0.52 12.50 6.68
C LEU A 182 1.77 13.10 6.01
N PRO A 183 1.65 14.26 5.31
CA PRO A 183 2.79 14.97 4.74
C PRO A 183 3.49 15.85 5.78
N SER A 184 4.03 15.24 6.81
CA SER A 184 4.69 15.90 7.93
C SER A 184 5.85 15.06 8.45
N PRO A 185 6.79 15.65 9.19
CA PRO A 185 7.88 14.90 9.81
C PRO A 185 7.38 13.73 10.63
N MET A 186 8.12 12.63 10.61
CA MET A 186 7.87 11.50 11.51
C MET A 186 8.08 11.96 12.95
N SER A 187 7.01 11.99 13.74
CA SER A 187 7.04 12.60 15.07
C SER A 187 5.98 12.05 16.03
N GLY A 188 5.94 12.59 17.22
CA GLY A 188 4.90 12.35 18.22
C GLY A 188 4.73 10.89 18.60
N ARG A 189 3.48 10.50 18.89
CA ARG A 189 3.14 9.14 19.33
C ARG A 189 3.58 8.07 18.33
N ASN A 190 3.39 8.32 17.02
CA ASN A 190 3.77 7.36 15.99
C ASN A 190 5.26 7.04 16.04
N TRP A 191 6.11 8.08 16.11
CA TRP A 191 7.56 7.87 16.22
C TRP A 191 7.96 7.22 17.54
N MET A 192 7.42 7.67 18.67
CA MET A 192 7.73 7.11 19.98
C MET A 192 7.42 5.61 20.05
N LEU A 193 6.26 5.19 19.53
CA LEU A 193 5.89 3.78 19.49
C LEU A 193 6.79 2.95 18.56
N ARG A 194 7.21 3.52 17.42
CA ARG A 194 8.21 2.88 16.54
C ARG A 194 9.55 2.70 17.25
N ARG A 195 9.99 3.72 18.01
CA ARG A 195 11.21 3.62 18.83
C ARG A 195 11.10 2.55 19.90
N MET A 196 9.99 2.44 20.59
CA MET A 196 9.78 1.37 21.57
C MET A 196 9.94 -0.02 20.91
N LEU A 197 9.43 -0.19 19.69
CA LEU A 197 9.57 -1.45 18.96
C LEU A 197 11.04 -1.71 18.59
N THR A 198 11.74 -0.73 18.02
CA THR A 198 13.15 -0.90 17.65
C THR A 198 14.05 -1.08 18.87
N GLU A 199 13.79 -0.38 19.97
CA GLU A 199 14.53 -0.55 21.24
C GLU A 199 14.26 -1.91 21.90
N SER A 200 13.06 -2.50 21.72
CA SER A 200 12.78 -3.84 22.23
C SER A 200 13.68 -4.89 21.55
N ILE A 201 14.02 -4.69 20.27
CA ILE A 201 14.98 -5.55 19.56
C ILE A 201 16.40 -5.31 20.07
N ARG A 202 16.85 -4.01 20.10
CA ARG A 202 18.21 -3.66 20.46
C ARG A 202 18.60 -4.02 21.89
N ASN A 203 17.65 -3.93 22.82
CA ASN A 203 17.87 -4.26 24.23
C ASN A 203 17.59 -5.74 24.56
N ASP A 204 17.17 -6.55 23.59
CA ASP A 204 17.05 -7.99 23.79
C ASP A 204 18.46 -8.63 23.86
N PRO A 205 18.82 -9.33 24.95
CA PRO A 205 20.14 -9.96 25.07
C PRO A 205 20.42 -10.96 23.94
N LEU A 206 19.39 -11.60 23.38
CA LEU A 206 19.52 -12.55 22.29
C LEU A 206 19.77 -11.91 20.93
N TRP A 207 19.57 -10.60 20.79
CA TRP A 207 19.84 -9.89 19.53
C TRP A 207 21.33 -9.87 19.16
N MET A 208 22.24 -9.83 20.15
CA MET A 208 23.70 -9.95 19.99
C MET A 208 24.27 -8.97 18.93
N GLY A 209 23.77 -7.73 18.90
CA GLY A 209 24.21 -6.76 17.90
C GLY A 209 23.79 -7.06 16.46
N GLY A 210 22.82 -7.95 16.28
CA GLY A 210 22.30 -8.39 14.99
C GLY A 210 22.82 -9.74 14.50
N ASP A 211 23.70 -10.39 15.26
CA ASP A 211 24.30 -11.69 14.90
C ASP A 211 23.67 -12.88 15.67
N TYR A 212 22.39 -12.76 16.04
CA TYR A 212 21.63 -13.78 16.77
C TYR A 212 21.52 -15.10 16.01
N THR A 213 21.41 -16.21 16.75
CA THR A 213 21.15 -17.56 16.23
C THR A 213 19.68 -17.96 16.39
N GLN A 214 18.96 -17.28 17.30
CA GLN A 214 17.53 -17.42 17.53
C GLN A 214 16.91 -16.03 17.50
N GLN A 215 15.70 -15.93 16.98
CA GLN A 215 14.99 -14.64 16.92
C GLN A 215 14.80 -14.07 18.33
N PRO A 216 15.20 -12.81 18.58
CA PRO A 216 14.96 -12.15 19.86
C PRO A 216 13.46 -12.10 20.17
N PRO A 217 12.96 -12.61 21.31
CA PRO A 217 11.52 -12.67 21.55
C PRO A 217 10.88 -11.35 21.99
N SER A 218 11.66 -10.41 22.51
CA SER A 218 11.13 -9.16 23.09
C SER A 218 10.34 -8.32 22.09
N TRP A 219 10.69 -8.34 20.81
CA TRP A 219 9.99 -7.56 19.81
C TRP A 219 8.59 -8.09 19.47
N GLN A 220 8.27 -9.36 19.81
CA GLN A 220 6.92 -9.89 19.67
C GLN A 220 5.94 -9.13 20.54
N PHE A 221 6.26 -8.99 21.84
CA PHE A 221 5.41 -8.21 22.75
C PHE A 221 5.28 -6.76 22.27
N ALA A 222 6.38 -6.12 21.90
CA ALA A 222 6.37 -4.74 21.42
C ALA A 222 5.54 -4.61 20.13
N SER A 223 5.60 -5.57 19.22
CA SER A 223 4.81 -5.58 17.97
C SER A 223 3.31 -5.75 18.25
N VAL A 224 2.94 -6.64 19.17
CA VAL A 224 1.54 -6.84 19.58
C VAL A 224 1.01 -5.60 20.31
N PHE A 225 1.82 -4.99 21.18
CA PHE A 225 1.47 -3.74 21.85
C PHE A 225 1.26 -2.62 20.84
N TYR A 226 2.22 -2.41 19.91
CA TYR A 226 2.11 -1.42 18.86
C TYR A 226 0.87 -1.62 17.98
N ALA A 227 0.62 -2.86 17.56
CA ALA A 227 -0.56 -3.17 16.75
C ALA A 227 -1.86 -2.94 17.52
N THR A 228 -1.91 -3.28 18.81
CA THR A 228 -3.10 -3.06 19.65
C THR A 228 -3.34 -1.57 19.89
N ALA A 229 -2.28 -0.77 20.07
CA ALA A 229 -2.37 0.67 20.30
C ALA A 229 -2.68 1.50 19.04
N THR A 230 -2.53 0.91 17.83
CA THR A 230 -2.59 1.68 16.58
C THR A 230 -3.38 1.03 15.45
N ASN A 231 -3.90 -0.18 15.65
CA ASN A 231 -4.72 -0.89 14.68
C ASN A 231 -5.99 -1.42 15.32
N GLY A 232 -7.07 -1.41 14.58
CA GLY A 232 -8.34 -1.96 14.98
C GLY A 232 -9.42 -0.91 15.23
N GLY A 233 -9.01 0.33 15.55
CA GLY A 233 -9.93 1.40 15.95
C GLY A 233 -10.71 1.09 17.22
N ASN A 234 -11.09 2.09 18.01
CA ASN A 234 -11.77 1.87 19.29
C ASN A 234 -13.09 1.11 19.14
N GLN A 235 -13.91 1.47 18.14
CA GLN A 235 -15.21 0.80 17.92
C GLN A 235 -15.05 -0.62 17.38
N GLY A 236 -14.09 -0.85 16.48
CA GLY A 236 -13.77 -2.16 15.93
C GLY A 236 -13.25 -3.11 17.01
N LEU A 237 -12.33 -2.66 17.86
CA LEU A 237 -11.81 -3.44 18.99
C LEU A 237 -12.92 -3.74 20.01
N GLN A 238 -13.76 -2.76 20.34
CA GLN A 238 -14.90 -2.98 21.25
C GLN A 238 -15.90 -4.01 20.69
N LYS A 239 -16.11 -4.05 19.37
CA LYS A 239 -16.98 -5.03 18.71
C LYS A 239 -16.44 -6.46 18.82
N ILE A 240 -15.13 -6.66 18.65
CA ILE A 240 -14.52 -8.02 18.68
C ILE A 240 -14.15 -8.49 20.08
N ALA A 241 -13.92 -7.56 21.01
CA ALA A 241 -13.54 -7.84 22.39
C ALA A 241 -14.41 -7.03 23.37
N PRO A 242 -15.76 -7.30 23.43
CA PRO A 242 -16.70 -6.51 24.22
C PRO A 242 -16.66 -6.78 25.73
N THR A 243 -15.88 -7.77 26.17
CA THR A 243 -15.67 -8.14 27.58
C THR A 243 -14.20 -8.39 27.87
N SER A 244 -13.77 -8.35 29.12
CA SER A 244 -12.42 -8.70 29.55
C SER A 244 -12.00 -10.08 29.06
N ASP A 245 -12.83 -11.10 29.20
CA ASP A 245 -12.51 -12.47 28.73
C ASP A 245 -12.25 -12.54 27.22
N LYS A 246 -13.03 -11.79 26.44
CA LYS A 246 -12.80 -11.70 24.98
C LYS A 246 -11.53 -10.92 24.66
N GLY A 247 -11.23 -9.88 25.43
CA GLY A 247 -9.97 -9.12 25.32
C GLY A 247 -8.77 -10.00 25.64
N ASP A 248 -8.82 -10.75 26.73
CA ASP A 248 -7.77 -11.68 27.16
C ASP A 248 -7.55 -12.78 26.11
N ALA A 249 -8.64 -13.36 25.58
CA ALA A 249 -8.54 -14.38 24.53
C ALA A 249 -7.88 -13.84 23.25
N LEU A 250 -8.27 -12.64 22.80
CA LEU A 250 -7.69 -11.98 21.62
C LEU A 250 -6.21 -11.66 21.85
N LEU A 251 -5.86 -11.12 23.01
CA LEU A 251 -4.49 -10.77 23.34
C LEU A 251 -3.61 -12.03 23.45
N LYS A 252 -4.11 -13.08 24.11
CA LYS A 252 -3.42 -14.38 24.17
C LYS A 252 -3.16 -14.93 22.78
N GLN A 253 -4.16 -14.92 21.89
CA GLN A 253 -3.99 -15.36 20.49
C GLN A 253 -2.86 -14.60 19.79
N ARG A 254 -2.81 -13.28 19.94
CA ARG A 254 -1.78 -12.43 19.31
C ARG A 254 -0.38 -12.69 19.89
N LEU A 255 -0.26 -12.82 21.19
CA LEU A 255 1.01 -13.05 21.89
C LEU A 255 1.58 -14.46 21.67
N THR A 256 0.72 -15.45 21.42
CA THR A 256 1.15 -16.84 21.17
C THR A 256 1.26 -17.18 19.68
N ALA A 257 0.90 -16.25 18.78
CA ALA A 257 1.11 -16.44 17.35
C ALA A 257 2.63 -16.60 17.06
N PRO A 258 3.02 -17.51 16.16
CA PRO A 258 4.42 -17.65 15.78
C PRO A 258 4.98 -16.30 15.29
N LEU A 259 6.19 -15.97 15.74
CA LEU A 259 6.95 -14.85 15.18
C LEU A 259 7.19 -15.09 13.69
N THR A 260 6.75 -14.15 12.87
CA THR A 260 6.98 -14.15 11.43
C THR A 260 7.94 -13.03 11.05
N GLY A 261 8.94 -13.34 10.24
CA GLY A 261 9.95 -12.39 9.82
C GLY A 261 11.23 -12.45 10.65
N ASP A 262 12.10 -11.52 10.38
CA ASP A 262 13.44 -11.42 10.96
C ASP A 262 13.59 -10.11 11.75
N ALA A 263 14.22 -10.18 12.92
CA ALA A 263 14.34 -9.02 13.81
C ALA A 263 15.14 -7.87 13.18
N ASN A 264 16.21 -8.18 12.41
CA ASN A 264 16.98 -7.14 11.72
C ASN A 264 16.16 -6.51 10.59
N ASP A 265 15.41 -7.31 9.81
CA ASP A 265 14.54 -6.77 8.76
C ASP A 265 13.51 -5.83 9.36
N HIS A 266 12.87 -6.20 10.48
CA HIS A 266 11.93 -5.34 11.19
C HIS A 266 12.60 -4.07 11.74
N LEU A 267 13.76 -4.20 12.38
CA LEU A 267 14.51 -3.07 12.92
C LEU A 267 14.77 -2.02 11.83
N TYR A 268 15.35 -2.43 10.71
CA TYR A 268 15.68 -1.55 9.60
C TYR A 268 14.45 -0.93 8.98
N GLN A 269 13.38 -1.71 8.78
CA GLN A 269 12.11 -1.21 8.24
C GLN A 269 11.47 -0.11 9.11
N TRP A 270 11.47 -0.27 10.44
CA TRP A 270 10.90 0.73 11.31
C TRP A 270 11.76 1.98 11.42
N GLU A 271 13.08 1.83 11.36
CA GLU A 271 14.02 2.95 11.40
C GLU A 271 14.08 3.76 10.12
N SER A 272 13.85 3.12 8.97
CA SER A 272 13.92 3.78 7.66
C SER A 272 12.99 4.99 7.49
N SER A 273 12.05 5.20 8.41
CA SER A 273 11.14 6.34 8.42
C SER A 273 11.62 7.53 9.25
N LYS A 274 12.78 7.45 9.89
CA LYS A 274 13.24 8.43 10.88
C LYS A 274 13.31 9.85 10.35
N ASP A 275 13.79 10.01 9.14
CA ASP A 275 14.05 11.28 8.46
C ASP A 275 12.96 11.66 7.44
N TYR A 276 11.85 10.92 7.41
CA TYR A 276 10.73 11.23 6.54
C TYR A 276 10.13 12.60 6.85
N ASP A 277 10.20 13.50 5.89
CA ASP A 277 9.54 14.82 5.93
C ASP A 277 9.32 15.38 4.51
N PRO A 278 8.15 15.20 3.89
CA PRO A 278 7.84 15.82 2.60
C PRO A 278 7.38 17.27 2.73
N SER A 279 7.12 17.76 3.95
CA SER A 279 6.46 19.05 4.18
C SER A 279 7.17 20.26 3.57
N PRO A 280 8.54 20.33 3.46
CA PRO A 280 9.20 21.46 2.82
C PRO A 280 8.99 21.55 1.31
N HIS A 281 8.44 20.51 0.67
CA HIS A 281 8.44 20.37 -0.79
C HIS A 281 7.05 20.20 -1.41
N LEU A 282 5.97 20.45 -0.68
CA LEU A 282 4.60 20.20 -1.13
C LEU A 282 4.22 21.02 -2.37
N GLU A 283 4.73 22.24 -2.51
CA GLU A 283 4.48 23.12 -3.67
C GLU A 283 5.08 22.58 -4.97
N ARG A 284 6.02 21.63 -4.90
CA ARG A 284 6.60 20.99 -6.07
C ARG A 284 5.67 19.94 -6.70
N ILE A 285 4.63 19.51 -5.98
CA ILE A 285 3.71 18.47 -6.42
C ILE A 285 2.83 18.99 -7.56
N ARG A 286 2.89 18.33 -8.70
CA ARG A 286 2.12 18.67 -9.91
C ARG A 286 0.95 17.73 -10.16
N ALA A 287 1.00 16.53 -9.60
CA ALA A 287 -0.05 15.53 -9.68
C ALA A 287 -1.36 16.01 -9.04
N THR A 288 -2.48 15.44 -9.46
CA THR A 288 -3.73 15.55 -8.70
C THR A 288 -3.65 14.62 -7.49
N VAL A 289 -3.79 15.16 -6.29
CA VAL A 289 -3.61 14.43 -5.03
C VAL A 289 -4.96 14.11 -4.39
N LEU A 290 -5.16 12.85 -4.02
CA LEU A 290 -6.24 12.41 -3.15
C LEU A 290 -5.64 11.72 -1.92
N VAL A 291 -5.69 12.37 -0.77
CA VAL A 291 -5.29 11.75 0.49
C VAL A 291 -6.45 10.92 1.04
N ILE A 292 -6.19 9.67 1.41
CA ILE A 292 -7.20 8.80 2.02
C ILE A 292 -6.71 8.35 3.40
N ASN A 293 -7.43 8.78 4.44
CA ASN A 293 -7.17 8.37 5.82
C ASN A 293 -8.45 7.88 6.50
N SER A 294 -8.33 7.19 7.62
CA SER A 294 -9.46 6.86 8.50
C SER A 294 -9.52 7.83 9.67
N ALA A 295 -10.72 8.23 10.08
CA ALA A 295 -10.91 9.13 11.22
C ALA A 295 -10.44 8.51 12.56
N ASP A 296 -10.41 7.18 12.62
CA ASP A 296 -9.97 6.41 13.78
C ASP A 296 -8.50 5.90 13.66
N ASP A 297 -7.71 6.46 12.70
CA ASP A 297 -6.30 6.11 12.55
C ASP A 297 -5.44 6.77 13.62
N GLU A 298 -5.01 6.01 14.59
CA GLU A 298 -4.19 6.47 15.72
C GLU A 298 -2.76 6.88 15.35
N ARG A 299 -2.26 6.45 14.18
CA ARG A 299 -0.94 6.84 13.65
C ARG A 299 -0.99 8.18 12.92
N ASN A 300 -2.15 8.51 12.36
CA ASN A 300 -2.37 9.70 11.56
C ASN A 300 -3.61 10.48 12.04
N PRO A 301 -3.64 10.89 13.31
CA PRO A 301 -4.82 11.47 13.93
C PRO A 301 -5.20 12.80 13.27
N SER A 302 -6.47 12.93 12.90
CA SER A 302 -7.00 14.10 12.19
C SER A 302 -6.98 15.36 13.04
N GLU A 303 -7.08 15.24 14.37
CA GLU A 303 -7.05 16.38 15.30
C GLU A 303 -5.74 17.19 15.28
N LEU A 304 -4.67 16.66 14.67
CA LEU A 304 -3.43 17.43 14.48
C LEU A 304 -3.55 18.55 13.43
N GLY A 305 -4.61 18.53 12.61
CA GLY A 305 -4.84 19.53 11.57
C GLY A 305 -3.74 19.59 10.51
N VAL A 306 -3.04 18.47 10.26
CA VAL A 306 -1.90 18.43 9.32
C VAL A 306 -2.38 18.59 7.89
N LEU A 307 -3.46 17.89 7.51
CA LEU A 307 -3.99 17.94 6.14
C LEU A 307 -4.58 19.30 5.83
N GLU A 308 -5.28 19.91 6.76
CA GLU A 308 -5.87 21.26 6.64
C GLU A 308 -4.81 22.34 6.34
N LYS A 309 -3.60 22.15 6.88
CA LYS A 309 -2.47 23.07 6.65
C LYS A 309 -1.68 22.72 5.39
N ALA A 310 -1.59 21.45 5.05
CA ALA A 310 -0.75 20.98 3.94
C ALA A 310 -1.43 21.07 2.58
N LEU A 311 -2.71 20.66 2.47
CA LEU A 311 -3.40 20.56 1.18
C LEU A 311 -3.56 21.90 0.44
N PRO A 312 -3.79 23.06 1.09
CA PRO A 312 -3.83 24.35 0.39
C PRO A 312 -2.53 24.71 -0.34
N ARG A 313 -1.41 24.09 0.01
CA ARG A 313 -0.10 24.29 -0.63
C ARG A 313 0.06 23.51 -1.94
N ILE A 314 -0.90 22.63 -2.27
CA ILE A 314 -0.85 21.76 -3.46
C ILE A 314 -2.00 22.15 -4.39
N PRO A 315 -1.73 22.55 -5.65
CA PRO A 315 -2.75 23.15 -6.54
C PRO A 315 -4.00 22.28 -6.77
N ARG A 316 -3.87 20.97 -6.76
CA ARG A 316 -4.95 20.01 -7.01
C ARG A 316 -4.95 18.91 -5.96
N ALA A 317 -5.32 19.26 -4.72
CA ALA A 317 -5.34 18.28 -3.64
C ALA A 317 -6.68 18.31 -2.90
N LYS A 318 -7.13 17.12 -2.52
CA LYS A 318 -8.26 16.91 -1.61
C LYS A 318 -7.99 15.73 -0.69
N SER A 319 -8.74 15.64 0.40
CA SER A 319 -8.75 14.47 1.28
C SER A 319 -10.10 13.79 1.29
N PHE A 320 -10.09 12.49 1.50
CA PHE A 320 -11.24 11.67 1.85
C PHE A 320 -10.93 10.98 3.19
N ILE A 321 -11.67 11.37 4.21
CA ILE A 321 -11.52 10.79 5.56
C ILE A 321 -12.65 9.80 5.76
N ILE A 322 -12.31 8.51 5.85
CA ILE A 322 -13.26 7.43 6.10
C ILE A 322 -13.78 7.58 7.53
N PRO A 323 -15.10 7.74 7.74
CA PRO A 323 -15.66 7.85 9.09
C PRO A 323 -15.36 6.61 9.93
N GLY A 324 -14.97 6.82 11.18
CA GLY A 324 -14.80 5.72 12.15
C GLY A 324 -16.11 5.00 12.41
N SER A 325 -16.08 3.68 12.46
CA SER A 325 -17.24 2.82 12.68
C SER A 325 -16.86 1.48 13.32
N PRO A 326 -17.82 0.65 13.74
CA PRO A 326 -17.53 -0.72 14.18
C PRO A 326 -16.94 -1.64 13.10
N ASP A 327 -16.93 -1.21 11.84
CA ASP A 327 -16.40 -1.96 10.68
C ASP A 327 -15.06 -1.40 10.17
N THR A 328 -14.56 -0.31 10.78
CA THR A 328 -13.23 0.23 10.53
C THR A 328 -12.19 -0.37 11.48
N PHE A 329 -10.92 -0.26 11.10
CA PHE A 329 -9.81 -0.95 11.76
C PHE A 329 -8.66 0.01 12.12
N GLY A 330 -8.98 1.26 12.47
CA GLY A 330 -7.95 2.27 12.73
C GLY A 330 -7.02 2.43 11.53
N HIS A 331 -5.72 2.36 11.76
CA HIS A 331 -4.70 2.42 10.70
C HIS A 331 -4.87 1.36 9.60
N GLY A 332 -5.46 0.21 9.92
CA GLY A 332 -5.69 -0.88 8.97
C GLY A 332 -6.85 -0.64 7.99
N THR A 333 -7.68 0.37 8.21
CA THR A 333 -8.90 0.62 7.42
C THR A 333 -8.61 0.84 5.94
N THR A 334 -7.57 1.60 5.61
CA THR A 334 -7.19 1.89 4.23
C THR A 334 -6.65 0.69 3.46
N GLY A 335 -6.27 -0.39 4.15
CA GLY A 335 -5.94 -1.67 3.54
C GLY A 335 -7.15 -2.41 2.94
N ASN A 336 -8.37 -1.93 3.19
CA ASN A 336 -9.59 -2.48 2.63
C ASN A 336 -10.23 -1.50 1.65
N ALA A 337 -10.06 -1.78 0.36
CA ALA A 337 -10.44 -0.87 -0.73
C ALA A 337 -11.94 -0.65 -0.85
N ARG A 338 -12.78 -1.51 -0.26
CA ARG A 338 -14.25 -1.30 -0.26
C ARG A 338 -14.67 0.06 0.30
N PHE A 339 -13.87 0.63 1.21
CA PHE A 339 -14.19 1.91 1.86
C PHE A 339 -13.90 3.14 0.99
N TRP A 340 -13.08 3.00 -0.05
CA TRP A 340 -12.57 4.14 -0.79
C TRP A 340 -12.41 3.94 -2.31
N LYS A 341 -12.62 2.74 -2.84
CA LYS A 341 -12.41 2.46 -4.28
C LYS A 341 -13.21 3.37 -5.21
N GLN A 342 -14.40 3.82 -4.79
CA GLN A 342 -15.23 4.74 -5.57
C GLN A 342 -14.61 6.14 -5.71
N GLU A 343 -13.91 6.61 -4.67
CA GLU A 343 -13.17 7.88 -4.71
C GLU A 343 -12.00 7.81 -5.70
N VAL A 344 -11.32 6.68 -5.74
CA VAL A 344 -10.23 6.44 -6.70
C VAL A 344 -10.78 6.31 -8.12
N GLU A 345 -11.90 5.65 -8.32
CA GLU A 345 -12.56 5.56 -9.64
C GLU A 345 -12.98 6.95 -10.14
N ALA A 346 -13.62 7.74 -9.30
CA ALA A 346 -13.99 9.11 -9.62
C ALA A 346 -12.76 9.97 -9.97
N LEU A 347 -11.66 9.79 -9.24
CA LEU A 347 -10.40 10.49 -9.48
C LEU A 347 -9.79 10.10 -10.84
N LEU A 348 -9.74 8.81 -11.17
CA LEU A 348 -9.23 8.30 -12.45
C LEU A 348 -9.98 8.87 -13.65
N ASN A 349 -11.30 9.04 -13.50
CA ASN A 349 -12.18 9.55 -14.56
C ASN A 349 -12.04 11.07 -14.74
N ASN A 350 -11.72 11.83 -13.69
CA ASN A 350 -11.77 13.30 -13.71
C ASN A 350 -10.40 13.98 -13.66
N ALA A 351 -9.35 13.30 -13.16
CA ALA A 351 -8.04 13.93 -13.06
C ALA A 351 -7.42 14.19 -14.44
N PRO A 352 -6.92 15.42 -14.69
CA PRO A 352 -6.26 15.73 -15.94
C PRO A 352 -5.01 14.89 -16.13
N ARG A 353 -4.64 14.68 -17.40
CA ARG A 353 -3.33 14.14 -17.74
C ARG A 353 -2.32 15.28 -17.76
N LEU A 354 -1.20 15.10 -17.12
CA LEU A 354 -0.08 16.02 -17.27
C LEU A 354 0.49 15.82 -18.67
N ASN A 355 0.87 16.93 -19.33
CA ASN A 355 1.47 16.87 -20.65
C ASN A 355 2.70 15.97 -20.63
N ARG A 356 2.69 14.97 -21.49
CA ARG A 356 3.77 14.00 -21.70
C ARG A 356 4.85 14.60 -22.58
#